data_c6ef4c372204271fa2b9a039956ee7c4
#
_entry.id   c6ef4c372204271fa2b9a039956ee7c4
#
_cell.length_a   1.000
_cell.length_b   1.000
_cell.length_c   1.000
_cell.angle_alpha   90.00
_cell.angle_beta   90.00
_cell.angle_gamma   90.00
#
_symmetry.space_group_name_H-M   'P 1'
#
loop_
_entity.id
_entity.type
_entity.pdbx_description
1 polymer ?
#
loop_
_entity_poly.entity_id
_entity_poly.type
_entity_poly.pdbx_seq_one_letter_code
_entity_poly.pdbx_strand_id
1 'polypeptide(L)'
;MFQEGFNQSYKNYLVLRGFDPSANPLIILKRAIIDSWLEPGFHNFWRVWNPGIGHLLYRLYLLMGGNHIRLIAALLVFMFCGLIHDEIVMLIFRRPFCAFTVAFTLFGILALLNRSLESILNQKRWPRLLNAVINISFLAGSIYSAVQLQMYIFP
;
A
#
# COMPACT_ATOMS: atom_id res chain seq x y z
N MET A 1 3.57 2.32 29.34
CA MET A 1 3.34 0.89 28.97
C MET A 1 2.76 0.70 27.57
N PHE A 2 1.60 1.28 27.19
CA PHE A 2 1.04 1.11 25.82
C PHE A 2 1.89 1.82 24.75
N GLN A 3 2.37 3.01 25.04
CA GLN A 3 3.19 3.83 24.14
C GLN A 3 4.61 3.29 23.94
N GLU A 4 5.21 2.71 24.97
CA GLU A 4 6.52 2.05 24.89
C GLU A 4 6.47 0.79 24.03
N GLY A 5 5.45 -0.05 24.21
CA GLY A 5 5.24 -1.23 23.36
C GLY A 5 4.96 -0.88 21.89
N PHE A 6 4.26 0.22 21.63
CA PHE A 6 4.03 0.73 20.28
C PHE A 6 5.35 1.19 19.63
N ASN A 7 6.15 1.99 20.34
CA ASN A 7 7.43 2.49 19.84
C ASN A 7 8.42 1.37 19.57
N GLN A 8 8.50 0.36 20.44
CA GLN A 8 9.36 -0.79 20.22
C GLN A 8 8.90 -1.63 19.02
N SER A 9 7.60 -1.83 18.87
CA SER A 9 7.01 -2.52 17.71
C SER A 9 7.28 -1.77 16.40
N TYR A 10 7.21 -0.45 16.40
CA TYR A 10 7.50 0.38 15.24
C TYR A 10 8.98 0.35 14.86
N LYS A 11 9.90 0.41 15.81
CA LYS A 11 11.34 0.27 15.55
C LYS A 11 11.67 -1.06 14.90
N ASN A 12 11.11 -2.15 15.42
CA ASN A 12 11.29 -3.48 14.84
C ASN A 12 10.72 -3.56 13.41
N TYR A 13 9.56 -2.94 13.18
CA TYR A 13 8.97 -2.84 11.86
C TYR A 13 9.88 -2.09 10.87
N LEU A 14 10.49 -0.97 11.26
CA LEU A 14 11.43 -0.22 10.43
C LEU A 14 12.63 -1.07 10.03
N VAL A 15 13.24 -1.79 10.99
CA VAL A 15 14.37 -2.70 10.72
C VAL A 15 13.97 -3.78 9.71
N LEU A 16 12.80 -4.40 9.86
CA LEU A 16 12.28 -5.40 8.93
C LEU A 16 12.04 -4.84 7.51
N ARG A 17 11.88 -3.52 7.37
CA ARG A 17 11.73 -2.82 6.09
C ARG A 17 13.05 -2.26 5.53
N GLY A 18 14.17 -2.46 6.25
CA GLY A 18 15.48 -1.97 5.82
C GLY A 18 15.74 -0.50 6.15
N PHE A 19 14.97 0.09 7.07
CA PHE A 19 15.17 1.45 7.55
C PHE A 19 15.95 1.46 8.87
N ASP A 20 16.79 2.49 9.06
CA ASP A 20 17.43 2.75 10.35
C ASP A 20 16.43 3.40 11.31
N PRO A 21 16.07 2.73 12.43
CA PRO A 21 15.10 3.26 13.39
C PRO A 21 15.61 4.46 14.20
N SER A 22 16.92 4.77 14.14
CA SER A 22 17.53 5.93 14.77
C SER A 22 17.55 7.18 13.89
N ALA A 23 17.28 7.02 12.57
CA ALA A 23 17.27 8.12 11.63
C ALA A 23 16.07 9.05 11.86
N ASN A 24 16.21 10.31 11.41
CA ASN A 24 15.13 11.29 11.48
C ASN A 24 13.90 10.78 10.70
N PRO A 25 12.67 10.81 11.27
CA PRO A 25 11.45 10.33 10.64
C PRO A 25 11.17 10.95 9.26
N LEU A 26 11.51 12.22 9.04
CA LEU A 26 11.36 12.88 7.74
C LEU A 26 12.31 12.31 6.70
N ILE A 27 13.53 11.95 7.09
CA ILE A 27 14.50 11.31 6.19
C ILE A 27 14.02 9.91 5.83
N ILE A 28 13.52 9.14 6.80
CA ILE A 28 12.92 7.82 6.56
C ILE A 28 11.76 7.94 5.58
N LEU A 29 10.84 8.89 5.80
CA LEU A 29 9.69 9.08 4.93
C LEU A 29 10.10 9.49 3.50
N LYS A 30 11.00 10.46 3.35
CA LYS A 30 11.51 10.89 2.05
C LYS A 30 12.14 9.73 1.29
N ARG A 31 13.00 8.96 1.97
CA ARG A 31 13.65 7.78 1.39
C ARG A 31 12.61 6.73 0.99
N ALA A 32 11.66 6.43 1.86
CA ALA A 32 10.61 5.46 1.58
C ALA A 32 9.79 5.83 0.34
N ILE A 33 9.40 7.11 0.20
CA ILE A 33 8.65 7.60 -0.98
C ILE A 33 9.48 7.43 -2.26
N ILE A 34 10.76 7.79 -2.26
CA ILE A 34 11.60 7.70 -3.45
C ILE A 34 11.90 6.24 -3.80
N ASP A 35 12.33 5.44 -2.81
CA ASP A 35 12.77 4.06 -3.02
C ASP A 35 11.61 3.16 -3.45
N SER A 36 10.38 3.40 -2.94
CA SER A 36 9.22 2.58 -3.29
C SER A 36 8.94 2.51 -4.80
N TRP A 37 9.14 3.60 -5.53
CA TRP A 37 8.96 3.62 -6.98
C TRP A 37 9.91 2.69 -7.72
N LEU A 38 11.12 2.53 -7.18
CA LEU A 38 12.21 1.76 -7.78
C LEU A 38 12.22 0.29 -7.33
N GLU A 39 11.35 -0.07 -6.39
CA GLU A 39 11.27 -1.43 -5.85
C GLU A 39 10.85 -2.44 -6.93
N PRO A 40 11.50 -3.61 -6.97
CA PRO A 40 11.14 -4.67 -7.91
C PRO A 40 9.80 -5.30 -7.51
N GLY A 41 8.76 -4.97 -8.27
CA GLY A 41 7.41 -5.49 -8.09
C GLY A 41 6.50 -4.62 -7.24
N PHE A 42 5.26 -4.55 -7.70
CA PHE A 42 4.22 -3.69 -7.13
C PHE A 42 3.87 -4.02 -5.66
N HIS A 43 4.01 -5.27 -5.25
CA HIS A 43 3.84 -5.64 -3.86
C HIS A 43 4.95 -5.08 -2.94
N ASN A 44 6.19 -4.93 -3.45
CA ASN A 44 7.28 -4.31 -2.71
C ASN A 44 7.15 -2.77 -2.67
N PHE A 45 6.58 -2.14 -3.71
CA PHE A 45 6.19 -0.73 -3.65
C PHE A 45 5.39 -0.45 -2.38
N TRP A 46 4.30 -1.17 -2.12
CA TRP A 46 3.46 -0.99 -0.93
C TRP A 46 4.16 -1.34 0.38
N ARG A 47 5.12 -2.25 0.31
CA ARG A 47 5.91 -2.63 1.49
C ARG A 47 6.81 -1.50 1.99
N VAL A 48 7.30 -0.64 1.10
CA VAL A 48 8.25 0.44 1.39
C VAL A 48 7.58 1.82 1.46
N TRP A 49 6.49 2.03 0.72
CA TRP A 49 5.84 3.31 0.44
C TRP A 49 5.74 4.27 1.62
N ASN A 50 5.19 3.89 2.74
CA ASN A 50 5.02 4.77 3.90
C ASN A 50 5.14 3.95 5.19
N PRO A 51 6.32 3.90 5.81
CA PRO A 51 6.54 3.04 6.96
C PRO A 51 5.70 3.42 8.19
N GLY A 52 5.32 4.69 8.36
CA GLY A 52 4.45 5.12 9.45
C GLY A 52 3.05 4.55 9.33
N ILE A 53 2.38 4.82 8.21
CA ILE A 53 1.06 4.25 7.91
C ILE A 53 1.18 2.73 7.72
N GLY A 54 2.22 2.25 7.06
CA GLY A 54 2.47 0.84 6.83
C GLY A 54 2.54 0.00 8.11
N HIS A 55 3.10 0.55 9.21
CA HIS A 55 3.08 -0.12 10.52
C HIS A 55 1.65 -0.24 11.07
N LEU A 56 0.84 0.81 10.96
CA LEU A 56 -0.56 0.79 11.38
C LEU A 56 -1.37 -0.23 10.57
N LEU A 57 -1.20 -0.23 9.25
CA LEU A 57 -1.85 -1.20 8.35
C LEU A 57 -1.39 -2.64 8.59
N TYR A 58 -0.12 -2.84 8.94
CA TYR A 58 0.38 -4.15 9.32
C TYR A 58 -0.30 -4.67 10.60
N ARG A 59 -0.53 -3.81 11.58
CA ARG A 59 -1.30 -4.19 12.78
C ARG A 59 -2.74 -4.54 12.45
N LEU A 60 -3.38 -3.73 11.59
CA LEU A 60 -4.73 -4.01 11.10
C LEU A 60 -4.78 -5.35 10.34
N TYR A 61 -3.79 -5.62 9.49
CA TYR A 61 -3.63 -6.91 8.83
C TYR A 61 -3.58 -8.09 9.79
N LEU A 62 -2.84 -7.98 10.89
CA LEU A 62 -2.77 -9.02 11.92
C LEU A 62 -4.13 -9.20 12.62
N LEU A 63 -4.83 -8.10 12.94
CA LEU A 63 -6.16 -8.12 13.53
C LEU A 63 -7.21 -8.77 12.61
N MET A 64 -7.09 -8.57 11.30
CA MET A 64 -7.95 -9.18 10.28
C MET A 64 -7.59 -10.64 9.96
N GLY A 65 -6.77 -11.29 10.79
CA GLY A 65 -6.41 -12.71 10.63
C GLY A 65 -5.26 -12.97 9.67
N GLY A 66 -4.37 -11.99 9.47
CA GLY A 66 -3.23 -12.09 8.56
C GLY A 66 -2.27 -13.25 8.82
N ASN A 67 -2.32 -13.85 10.01
CA ASN A 67 -1.57 -15.07 10.33
C ASN A 67 -2.20 -16.33 9.72
N HIS A 68 -3.50 -16.34 9.45
CA HIS A 68 -4.26 -17.51 8.99
C HIS A 68 -4.73 -17.34 7.54
N ILE A 69 -5.34 -16.19 7.21
CA ILE A 69 -5.94 -15.92 5.88
C ILE A 69 -5.19 -14.79 5.15
N ARG A 70 -3.91 -14.96 4.95
CA ARG A 70 -2.95 -13.91 4.51
C ARG A 70 -3.42 -13.08 3.32
N LEU A 71 -3.92 -13.73 2.26
CA LEU A 71 -4.31 -13.03 1.02
C LEU A 71 -5.59 -12.21 1.23
N ILE A 72 -6.57 -12.80 1.92
CA ILE A 72 -7.84 -12.14 2.21
C ILE A 72 -7.61 -10.96 3.16
N ALA A 73 -6.85 -11.16 4.24
CA ALA A 73 -6.52 -10.09 5.18
C ALA A 73 -5.78 -8.92 4.49
N ALA A 74 -4.85 -9.21 3.59
CA ALA A 74 -4.16 -8.17 2.83
C ALA A 74 -5.14 -7.39 1.95
N LEU A 75 -6.03 -8.06 1.21
CA LEU A 75 -7.03 -7.40 0.38
C LEU A 75 -7.99 -6.54 1.21
N LEU A 76 -8.47 -7.06 2.35
CA LEU A 76 -9.34 -6.33 3.27
C LEU A 76 -8.67 -5.04 3.80
N VAL A 77 -7.36 -5.07 4.08
CA VAL A 77 -6.63 -3.87 4.51
C VAL A 77 -6.61 -2.82 3.40
N PHE A 78 -6.37 -3.21 2.14
CA PHE A 78 -6.46 -2.27 1.01
C PHE A 78 -7.86 -1.69 0.87
N MET A 79 -8.91 -2.53 0.88
CA MET A 79 -10.30 -2.07 0.81
C MET A 79 -10.64 -1.10 1.94
N PHE A 80 -10.23 -1.40 3.16
CA PHE A 80 -10.45 -0.55 4.32
C PHE A 80 -9.76 0.81 4.19
N CYS A 81 -8.54 0.84 3.65
CA CYS A 81 -7.87 2.09 3.32
C CYS A 81 -8.68 2.92 2.32
N GLY A 82 -9.16 2.30 1.25
CA GLY A 82 -9.99 2.97 0.25
C GLY A 82 -11.26 3.54 0.86
N LEU A 83 -11.98 2.75 1.68
CA LEU A 83 -13.19 3.18 2.38
C LEU A 83 -12.95 4.44 3.24
N ILE A 84 -11.86 4.47 4.01
CA ILE A 84 -11.55 5.66 4.82
C ILE A 84 -11.35 6.89 3.94
N HIS A 85 -10.69 6.76 2.80
CA HIS A 85 -10.49 7.89 1.87
C HIS A 85 -11.80 8.33 1.24
N ASP A 86 -12.67 7.41 0.84
CA ASP A 86 -13.99 7.73 0.29
C ASP A 86 -14.86 8.43 1.34
N GLU A 87 -14.89 7.96 2.59
CA GLU A 87 -15.62 8.61 3.68
C GLU A 87 -15.15 10.06 3.90
N ILE A 88 -13.83 10.30 3.89
CA ILE A 88 -13.29 11.67 4.01
C ILE A 88 -13.78 12.55 2.86
N VAL A 89 -13.74 12.06 1.63
CA VAL A 89 -14.21 12.81 0.45
C VAL A 89 -15.70 13.07 0.52
N MET A 90 -16.51 12.06 0.90
CA MET A 90 -17.96 12.20 1.07
C MET A 90 -18.32 13.24 2.15
N LEU A 91 -17.57 13.27 3.26
CA LEU A 91 -17.78 14.28 4.30
C LEU A 91 -17.45 15.71 3.82
N ILE A 92 -16.41 15.87 3.00
CA ILE A 92 -15.98 17.19 2.50
C ILE A 92 -16.93 17.68 1.39
N PHE A 93 -17.21 16.85 0.40
CA PHE A 93 -17.95 17.24 -0.80
C PHE A 93 -19.46 16.99 -0.72
N ARG A 94 -19.92 16.27 0.31
CA ARG A 94 -21.31 15.88 0.54
C ARG A 94 -21.96 15.20 -0.68
N ARG A 95 -21.18 14.37 -1.37
CA ARG A 95 -21.62 13.59 -2.55
C ARG A 95 -21.15 12.14 -2.41
N PRO A 96 -21.91 11.16 -2.94
CA PRO A 96 -21.49 9.77 -2.96
C PRO A 96 -20.16 9.61 -3.70
N PHE A 97 -19.24 8.86 -3.12
CA PHE A 97 -17.93 8.64 -3.68
C PHE A 97 -17.41 7.24 -3.32
N CYS A 98 -16.86 6.50 -4.30
CA CYS A 98 -16.32 5.14 -4.06
C CYS A 98 -15.03 4.87 -4.85
N ALA A 99 -14.46 5.89 -5.50
CA ALA A 99 -13.31 5.69 -6.38
C ALA A 99 -12.07 5.20 -5.61
N PHE A 100 -11.85 5.64 -4.37
CA PHE A 100 -10.70 5.16 -3.59
C PHE A 100 -10.88 3.70 -3.17
N THR A 101 -12.06 3.28 -2.75
CA THR A 101 -12.31 1.86 -2.43
C THR A 101 -12.03 0.98 -3.65
N VAL A 102 -12.48 1.37 -4.83
CA VAL A 102 -12.21 0.64 -6.08
C VAL A 102 -10.72 0.65 -6.40
N ALA A 103 -10.06 1.81 -6.39
CA ALA A 103 -8.64 1.93 -6.69
C ALA A 103 -7.77 1.09 -5.74
N PHE A 104 -8.00 1.19 -4.43
CA PHE A 104 -7.24 0.44 -3.43
C PHE A 104 -7.52 -1.06 -3.51
N THR A 105 -8.73 -1.48 -3.83
CA THR A 105 -9.04 -2.90 -4.09
C THR A 105 -8.21 -3.41 -5.28
N LEU A 106 -8.16 -2.65 -6.39
CA LEU A 106 -7.33 -3.00 -7.54
C LEU A 106 -5.84 -3.01 -7.18
N PHE A 107 -5.35 -2.07 -6.38
CA PHE A 107 -3.97 -2.09 -5.86
C PHE A 107 -3.69 -3.39 -5.10
N GLY A 108 -4.60 -3.80 -4.21
CA GLY A 108 -4.48 -5.04 -3.46
C GLY A 108 -4.42 -6.26 -4.36
N ILE A 109 -5.33 -6.37 -5.32
CA ILE A 109 -5.37 -7.48 -6.29
C ILE A 109 -4.07 -7.53 -7.11
N LEU A 110 -3.64 -6.41 -7.68
CA LEU A 110 -2.42 -6.34 -8.49
C LEU A 110 -1.17 -6.64 -7.66
N ALA A 111 -1.09 -6.16 -6.41
CA ALA A 111 0.02 -6.49 -5.52
C ALA A 111 0.07 -7.99 -5.20
N LEU A 112 -1.07 -8.63 -4.92
CA LEU A 112 -1.13 -10.07 -4.66
C LEU A 112 -0.78 -10.89 -5.90
N LEU A 113 -1.29 -10.54 -7.08
CA LEU A 113 -0.94 -11.18 -8.35
C LEU A 113 0.55 -11.02 -8.65
N ASN A 114 1.09 -9.82 -8.53
CA ASN A 114 2.50 -9.55 -8.75
C ASN A 114 3.39 -10.38 -7.81
N ARG A 115 3.01 -10.49 -6.54
CA ARG A 115 3.72 -11.34 -5.56
C ARG A 115 3.67 -12.82 -5.95
N SER A 116 2.54 -13.31 -6.41
CA SER A 116 2.40 -14.72 -6.84
C SER A 116 3.25 -15.03 -8.08
N LEU A 117 3.47 -14.03 -8.93
CA LEU A 117 4.27 -14.14 -10.14
C LEU A 117 5.76 -13.77 -9.94
N GLU A 118 6.17 -13.40 -8.72
CA GLU A 118 7.55 -12.93 -8.44
C GLU A 118 8.63 -13.92 -8.89
N SER A 119 8.41 -15.21 -8.65
CA SER A 119 9.34 -16.29 -9.04
C SER A 119 9.48 -16.44 -10.56
N ILE A 120 8.40 -16.19 -11.31
CA ILE A 120 8.36 -16.32 -12.77
C ILE A 120 8.96 -15.06 -13.41
N LEU A 121 8.55 -13.88 -12.96
CA LEU A 121 8.92 -12.60 -13.57
C LEU A 121 10.37 -12.20 -13.26
N ASN A 122 10.94 -12.67 -12.14
CA ASN A 122 12.31 -12.36 -11.69
C ASN A 122 12.65 -10.85 -11.76
N GLN A 123 11.72 -10.00 -11.32
CA GLN A 123 11.78 -8.54 -11.44
C GLN A 123 13.01 -7.91 -10.77
N LYS A 124 13.68 -8.64 -9.86
CA LYS A 124 14.94 -8.21 -9.22
C LYS A 124 16.09 -8.03 -10.23
N ARG A 125 16.01 -8.69 -11.38
CA ARG A 125 16.99 -8.56 -12.49
C ARG A 125 16.69 -7.42 -13.46
N TRP A 126 15.51 -6.80 -13.34
CA TRP A 126 15.11 -5.73 -14.24
C TRP A 126 15.78 -4.40 -13.88
N PRO A 127 16.01 -3.54 -14.87
CA PRO A 127 16.46 -2.17 -14.60
C PRO A 127 15.50 -1.46 -13.65
N ARG A 128 16.03 -0.69 -12.69
CA ARG A 128 15.24 0.06 -11.72
C ARG A 128 14.19 0.97 -12.39
N LEU A 129 14.55 1.59 -13.51
CA LEU A 129 13.63 2.44 -14.26
C LEU A 129 12.43 1.66 -14.80
N LEU A 130 12.63 0.42 -15.27
CA LEU A 130 11.54 -0.44 -15.74
C LEU A 130 10.58 -0.81 -14.59
N ASN A 131 11.11 -1.11 -13.42
CA ASN A 131 10.28 -1.34 -12.23
C ASN A 131 9.45 -0.10 -11.89
N ALA A 132 10.05 1.10 -11.96
CA ALA A 132 9.32 2.35 -11.73
C ALA A 132 8.19 2.56 -12.73
N VAL A 133 8.43 2.35 -14.02
CA VAL A 133 7.41 2.47 -15.07
C VAL A 133 6.25 1.51 -14.81
N ILE A 134 6.52 0.27 -14.43
CA ILE A 134 5.48 -0.73 -14.15
C ILE A 134 4.68 -0.35 -12.89
N ASN A 135 5.34 0.08 -11.82
CA ASN A 135 4.68 0.51 -10.59
C ASN A 135 3.76 1.71 -10.86
N ILE A 136 4.24 2.70 -11.63
CA ILE A 136 3.45 3.87 -12.06
C ILE A 136 2.26 3.42 -12.92
N SER A 137 2.47 2.52 -13.87
CA SER A 137 1.40 2.02 -14.75
C SER A 137 0.29 1.32 -13.99
N PHE A 138 0.64 0.49 -13.00
CA PHE A 138 -0.36 -0.16 -12.15
C PHE A 138 -1.15 0.83 -11.30
N LEU A 139 -0.49 1.84 -10.73
CA LEU A 139 -1.17 2.91 -9.98
C LEU A 139 -2.09 3.73 -10.89
N ALA A 140 -1.57 4.24 -12.00
CA ALA A 140 -2.32 5.07 -12.93
C ALA A 140 -3.52 4.31 -13.55
N GLY A 141 -3.31 3.07 -13.98
CA GLY A 141 -4.36 2.22 -14.55
C GLY A 141 -5.48 1.93 -13.55
N SER A 142 -5.13 1.62 -12.30
CA SER A 142 -6.13 1.38 -11.25
C SER A 142 -6.92 2.64 -10.91
N ILE A 143 -6.26 3.79 -10.79
CA ILE A 143 -6.92 5.07 -10.53
C ILE A 143 -7.84 5.44 -11.70
N TYR A 144 -7.37 5.32 -12.94
CA TYR A 144 -8.17 5.57 -14.12
C TYR A 144 -9.42 4.71 -14.15
N SER A 145 -9.28 3.39 -13.93
CA SER A 145 -10.41 2.45 -13.91
C SER A 145 -11.42 2.78 -12.81
N ALA A 146 -10.93 3.17 -11.63
CA ALA A 146 -11.77 3.55 -10.51
C ALA A 146 -12.56 4.84 -10.79
N VAL A 147 -11.94 5.84 -11.41
CA VAL A 147 -12.59 7.11 -11.80
C VAL A 147 -13.65 6.85 -12.87
N GLN A 148 -13.36 5.99 -13.87
CA GLN A 148 -14.36 5.65 -14.89
C GLN A 148 -15.58 4.96 -14.27
N LEU A 149 -15.36 4.03 -13.33
CA LEU A 149 -16.44 3.37 -12.64
C LEU A 149 -17.24 4.33 -11.76
N GLN A 150 -16.58 5.26 -11.06
CA GLN A 150 -17.22 6.30 -10.27
C GLN A 150 -18.15 7.14 -11.14
N MET A 151 -17.68 7.61 -12.32
CA MET A 151 -18.49 8.41 -13.24
C MET A 151 -19.66 7.63 -13.85
N TYR A 152 -19.51 6.32 -13.99
CA TYR A 152 -20.58 5.45 -14.47
C TYR A 152 -21.68 5.24 -13.43
N ILE A 153 -21.30 5.05 -12.14
CA ILE A 153 -22.24 4.79 -11.04
C ILE A 153 -22.94 6.09 -10.57
N PHE A 154 -22.20 7.19 -10.55
CA PHE A 154 -22.65 8.50 -10.06
C PHE A 154 -22.38 9.57 -11.12
N PRO A 155 -23.21 9.60 -12.19
CA PRO A 155 -23.06 10.53 -13.30
C PRO A 155 -23.25 12.01 -12.93
#